data_5daba30d4cc0ec4429489eb431d44498
#
_entry.id   5daba30d4cc0ec4429489eb431d44498
#
_cell.length_a   1.000
_cell.length_b   1.000
_cell.length_c   1.000
_cell.angle_alpha   90.00
_cell.angle_beta   90.00
_cell.angle_gamma   90.00
#
_symmetry.space_group_name_H-M   'P 1'
#
loop_
_entity.id
_entity.type
_entity.pdbx_description
1 polymer ?
#
loop_
_entity_poly.entity_id
_entity_poly.type
_entity_poly.pdbx_seq_one_letter_code
_entity_poly.pdbx_strand_id
1 'polypeptide(L)'
;MRKIARSTLSLGISGLLACVSLSLPAQTTQQPAPAPRPTVKEPTAQDLLRGSYGPYRANNDLLFYHLDLRVDPEKKFISGTNTIRFKMLQDGTRIQLELYPTLQIDKINMGSTTLKYDRDGGTFYVDFPSTLNKGKTYSIDVHYSGNPTETGRFGCFSFKTTPSGHPWITTACEGDGAYVWWPNKEQWRDEPQEGMLITVAVPNGLMDVSNGKFIGKKDLGDGYTRWDWRVHYPINNYDVALNIANYTHFDDKFQGLALDYYVLPEDLEGAKRQFAQVPGMMKAYYHYLGEYPFKKDGYKLVDVPYSGMEHQTAVSYGNHFANGYLNRDWTGVGISPRFDFIIIHESGHEWFGNAITAADKSDMWIHEGWTTYLESLYVEYTYGHDDAMKYLNAYKKKVKNDRPIISARGTNAEPPQDQYFKGALFINTLRSIVNDDAKWWPMLRGYYQKYKYQNIMTEDIISYFNQQTGMDLNPVFRQYLWHTAIPTLELKFDEAGSVQYRWQADEKAFNMPIRVGSPDHWETIHPTTDWQTMKTPLTKDQFDVATDLYYVNVNKT
;
A
#
# COMPACT_ATOMS: atom_id res chain seq x y z
N MET A 1 -26.56 -61.59 9.60
CA MET A 1 -27.93 -62.02 9.99
C MET A 1 -28.66 -60.77 10.47
N ARG A 2 -29.60 -60.33 9.85
CA ARG A 2 -31.03 -60.37 9.67
C ARG A 2 -31.46 -59.31 8.62
N LYS A 3 -32.09 -59.81 7.55
CA LYS A 3 -32.95 -59.11 6.60
C LYS A 3 -34.30 -58.87 7.25
N ILE A 4 -35.07 -57.90 6.75
CA ILE A 4 -36.55 -57.85 6.58
C ILE A 4 -36.88 -56.43 6.14
N ALA A 5 -37.67 -56.04 5.19
CA ALA A 5 -38.44 -56.58 4.08
C ALA A 5 -39.37 -55.42 3.63
N ARG A 6 -39.63 -55.38 2.37
CA ARG A 6 -40.52 -54.40 1.65
C ARG A 6 -41.98 -54.56 2.06
N SER A 7 -42.77 -53.46 1.93
CA SER A 7 -44.15 -53.60 1.51
C SER A 7 -44.58 -52.35 0.74
N THR A 8 -44.99 -52.56 -0.49
CA THR A 8 -45.72 -51.72 -1.44
C THR A 8 -47.20 -51.73 -1.10
N LEU A 9 -47.87 -50.57 -1.20
CA LEU A 9 -49.32 -50.55 -1.40
C LEU A 9 -49.66 -49.40 -2.39
N SER A 10 -50.20 -49.82 -3.53
CA SER A 10 -50.81 -48.96 -4.55
C SER A 10 -52.30 -48.86 -4.28
N LEU A 11 -52.87 -47.65 -4.37
CA LEU A 11 -54.29 -47.46 -4.59
C LEU A 11 -54.46 -46.26 -5.57
N GLY A 12 -55.00 -46.56 -6.75
CA GLY A 12 -55.42 -45.59 -7.69
C GLY A 12 -56.84 -45.11 -7.41
N ILE A 13 -57.10 -43.84 -7.66
CA ILE A 13 -58.45 -43.32 -7.87
C ILE A 13 -58.37 -42.26 -8.99
N SER A 14 -59.16 -42.54 -10.05
CA SER A 14 -59.41 -41.61 -11.19
C SER A 14 -60.40 -40.53 -10.77
N GLY A 15 -60.18 -39.30 -11.19
CA GLY A 15 -61.18 -38.24 -10.96
C GLY A 15 -60.92 -36.97 -11.80
N LEU A 16 -61.69 -36.85 -12.86
CA LEU A 16 -62.08 -35.65 -13.64
C LEU A 16 -61.22 -34.40 -13.65
N LEU A 17 -60.80 -34.04 -14.89
CA LEU A 17 -60.37 -32.70 -15.27
C LEU A 17 -61.57 -31.71 -15.22
N ALA A 18 -61.36 -30.61 -14.46
CA ALA A 18 -62.06 -29.36 -14.64
C ALA A 18 -61.02 -28.27 -14.89
N CYS A 19 -60.93 -27.78 -16.13
CA CYS A 19 -60.13 -26.60 -16.48
C CYS A 19 -60.74 -25.34 -15.87
N VAL A 20 -60.10 -24.78 -14.85
CA VAL A 20 -60.35 -23.43 -14.37
C VAL A 20 -59.13 -22.59 -14.75
N SER A 21 -59.32 -21.69 -15.71
CA SER A 21 -58.34 -20.68 -16.12
C SER A 21 -58.24 -19.63 -15.01
N LEU A 22 -57.24 -19.76 -14.14
CA LEU A 22 -56.84 -18.71 -13.20
C LEU A 22 -55.81 -17.80 -13.87
N SER A 23 -56.23 -16.61 -14.25
CA SER A 23 -55.37 -15.49 -14.63
C SER A 23 -54.60 -15.04 -13.37
N LEU A 24 -53.33 -15.35 -13.29
CA LEU A 24 -52.43 -14.78 -12.29
C LEU A 24 -52.08 -13.34 -12.69
N PRO A 25 -52.19 -12.35 -11.77
CA PRO A 25 -51.70 -11.02 -12.06
C PRO A 25 -50.18 -11.04 -12.19
N ALA A 26 -49.66 -10.36 -13.22
CA ALA A 26 -48.21 -10.16 -13.40
C ALA A 26 -47.63 -9.49 -12.16
N GLN A 27 -46.82 -10.22 -11.40
CA GLN A 27 -45.98 -9.62 -10.35
C GLN A 27 -44.90 -8.79 -11.06
N THR A 28 -45.04 -7.48 -11.01
CA THR A 28 -43.95 -6.55 -11.26
C THR A 28 -42.90 -6.78 -10.18
N THR A 29 -41.82 -7.45 -10.52
CA THR A 29 -40.62 -7.51 -9.69
C THR A 29 -40.06 -6.09 -9.61
N GLN A 30 -40.41 -5.36 -8.56
CA GLN A 30 -39.67 -4.17 -8.18
C GLN A 30 -38.25 -4.62 -7.87
N GLN A 31 -37.26 -4.13 -8.63
CA GLN A 31 -35.86 -4.24 -8.23
C GLN A 31 -35.72 -3.64 -6.84
N PRO A 32 -35.05 -4.32 -5.90
CA PRO A 32 -34.77 -3.75 -4.59
C PRO A 32 -34.04 -2.42 -4.78
N ALA A 33 -34.47 -1.41 -4.05
CA ALA A 33 -33.79 -0.12 -4.01
C ALA A 33 -32.31 -0.34 -3.75
N PRO A 34 -31.40 0.38 -4.45
CA PRO A 34 -29.97 0.28 -4.19
C PRO A 34 -29.71 0.52 -2.70
N ALA A 35 -28.89 -0.33 -2.10
CA ALA A 35 -28.48 -0.18 -0.70
C ALA A 35 -27.94 1.26 -0.50
N PRO A 36 -28.26 1.91 0.65
CA PRO A 36 -27.75 3.24 0.93
C PRO A 36 -26.22 3.20 0.83
N ARG A 37 -25.65 4.14 0.06
CA ARG A 37 -24.20 4.30 -0.04
C ARG A 37 -23.64 4.43 1.38
N PRO A 38 -22.51 3.75 1.71
CA PRO A 38 -21.88 3.92 2.98
C PRO A 38 -21.60 5.42 3.18
N THR A 39 -22.11 5.98 4.24
CA THR A 39 -21.80 7.36 4.60
C THR A 39 -20.33 7.41 4.96
N VAL A 40 -19.54 8.15 4.19
CA VAL A 40 -18.15 8.45 4.55
C VAL A 40 -18.21 9.15 5.91
N LYS A 41 -17.58 8.55 6.91
CA LYS A 41 -17.52 9.16 8.25
C LYS A 41 -16.71 10.45 8.14
N GLU A 42 -17.30 11.56 8.54
CA GLU A 42 -16.59 12.84 8.59
C GLU A 42 -15.35 12.71 9.50
N PRO A 43 -14.19 13.26 9.08
CA PRO A 43 -12.99 13.23 9.90
C PRO A 43 -13.22 13.87 11.28
N THR A 44 -12.73 13.24 12.32
CA THR A 44 -12.74 13.81 13.66
C THR A 44 -11.74 14.95 13.79
N ALA A 45 -11.86 15.78 14.84
CA ALA A 45 -10.85 16.82 15.13
C ALA A 45 -9.44 16.21 15.30
N GLN A 46 -9.34 15.01 15.87
CA GLN A 46 -8.07 14.29 16.03
C GLN A 46 -7.52 13.78 14.68
N ASP A 47 -8.38 13.31 13.77
CA ASP A 47 -7.94 12.91 12.42
C ASP A 47 -7.40 14.11 11.65
N LEU A 48 -8.03 15.28 11.78
CA LEU A 48 -7.54 16.52 11.17
C LEU A 48 -6.24 16.99 11.82
N LEU A 49 -6.14 16.93 13.15
CA LEU A 49 -4.95 17.35 13.88
C LEU A 49 -3.73 16.48 13.52
N ARG A 50 -3.92 15.18 13.36
CA ARG A 50 -2.87 14.24 12.96
C ARG A 50 -2.53 14.29 11.49
N GLY A 51 -3.51 14.42 10.60
CA GLY A 51 -3.33 14.38 9.14
C GLY A 51 -2.88 15.71 8.52
N SER A 52 -3.21 16.86 9.15
CA SER A 52 -2.90 18.16 8.57
C SER A 52 -1.42 18.53 8.67
N TYR A 53 -0.90 19.19 7.64
CA TYR A 53 0.43 19.79 7.67
C TYR A 53 0.37 21.24 8.17
N GLY A 54 -0.01 21.39 9.46
CA GLY A 54 -0.21 22.67 10.12
C GLY A 54 1.09 23.48 10.34
N PRO A 55 0.98 24.74 10.84
CA PRO A 55 2.10 25.66 10.91
C PRO A 55 3.27 25.17 11.76
N TYR A 56 3.02 24.40 12.81
CA TYR A 56 4.06 23.87 13.72
C TYR A 56 4.71 22.58 13.24
N ARG A 57 4.24 21.99 12.14
CA ARG A 57 4.92 20.95 11.35
C ARG A 57 5.62 21.57 10.14
N ALA A 58 4.97 22.53 9.45
CA ALA A 58 5.51 23.16 8.26
C ALA A 58 6.66 24.15 8.53
N ASN A 59 6.87 24.58 9.78
CA ASN A 59 7.94 25.49 10.16
C ASN A 59 9.30 24.82 10.35
N ASN A 60 9.38 23.50 10.25
CA ASN A 60 10.62 22.74 10.45
C ASN A 60 10.74 21.58 9.44
N ASP A 61 11.98 21.19 9.17
CA ASP A 61 12.41 20.14 8.26
C ASP A 61 13.15 19.07 9.08
N LEU A 62 12.71 17.84 9.01
CA LEU A 62 13.24 16.73 9.78
C LEU A 62 14.54 16.23 9.17
N LEU A 63 15.60 16.16 9.93
CA LEU A 63 16.89 15.72 9.44
C LEU A 63 17.27 14.32 9.89
N PHE A 64 17.02 13.98 11.15
CA PHE A 64 17.52 12.73 11.73
C PHE A 64 16.77 12.34 12.99
N TYR A 65 16.58 11.02 13.18
CA TYR A 65 16.15 10.43 14.45
C TYR A 65 17.25 9.53 15.04
N HIS A 66 17.39 9.56 16.36
CA HIS A 66 18.05 8.48 17.11
C HIS A 66 17.06 7.94 18.13
N LEU A 67 16.48 6.78 17.81
CA LEU A 67 15.58 6.06 18.69
C LEU A 67 16.39 5.06 19.54
N ASP A 68 16.48 5.33 20.84
CA ASP A 68 17.13 4.45 21.82
C ASP A 68 16.08 3.90 22.77
N LEU A 69 15.81 2.61 22.69
CA LEU A 69 14.65 1.95 23.30
C LEU A 69 15.07 0.73 24.11
N ARG A 70 14.43 0.54 25.25
CA ARG A 70 14.45 -0.69 26.05
C ARG A 70 13.06 -1.32 26.06
N VAL A 71 12.97 -2.60 25.75
CA VAL A 71 11.72 -3.37 25.70
C VAL A 71 11.73 -4.41 26.81
N ASP A 72 10.69 -4.37 27.68
CA ASP A 72 10.43 -5.39 28.72
C ASP A 72 9.23 -6.24 28.30
N PRO A 73 9.44 -7.45 27.76
CA PRO A 73 8.36 -8.31 27.29
C PRO A 73 7.42 -8.79 28.40
N GLU A 74 7.94 -8.99 29.62
CA GLU A 74 7.14 -9.51 30.75
C GLU A 74 6.12 -8.45 31.21
N LYS A 75 6.53 -7.20 31.27
CA LYS A 75 5.67 -6.07 31.64
C LYS A 75 4.90 -5.49 30.45
N LYS A 76 5.18 -5.94 29.22
CA LYS A 76 4.71 -5.33 27.96
C LYS A 76 5.00 -3.81 27.93
N PHE A 77 6.17 -3.43 28.39
CA PHE A 77 6.56 -2.05 28.67
C PHE A 77 7.74 -1.63 27.82
N ILE A 78 7.72 -0.38 27.38
CA ILE A 78 8.83 0.24 26.68
C ILE A 78 9.27 1.52 27.41
N SER A 79 10.56 1.82 27.33
CA SER A 79 11.10 3.09 27.80
C SER A 79 12.29 3.48 26.94
N GLY A 80 12.45 4.76 26.68
CA GLY A 80 13.55 5.20 25.84
C GLY A 80 13.60 6.69 25.60
N THR A 81 14.42 7.05 24.63
CA THR A 81 14.61 8.43 24.18
C THR A 81 14.58 8.46 22.67
N ASN A 82 13.83 9.38 22.09
CA ASN A 82 14.03 9.75 20.69
C ASN A 82 14.73 11.11 20.62
N THR A 83 15.95 11.13 20.12
CA THR A 83 16.65 12.36 19.75
C THR A 83 16.19 12.79 18.37
N ILE A 84 15.57 13.96 18.26
CA ILE A 84 15.00 14.53 17.05
C ILE A 84 15.83 15.71 16.61
N ARG A 85 16.50 15.60 15.45
CA ARG A 85 17.26 16.69 14.84
C ARG A 85 16.49 17.27 13.67
N PHE A 86 16.27 18.57 13.68
CA PHE A 86 15.48 19.29 12.68
C PHE A 86 16.09 20.66 12.36
N LYS A 87 15.75 21.18 11.18
CA LYS A 87 16.13 22.52 10.72
C LYS A 87 14.89 23.40 10.69
N MET A 88 14.97 24.59 11.25
CA MET A 88 13.87 25.55 11.14
C MET A 88 13.78 26.13 9.75
N LEU A 89 12.58 26.08 9.16
CA LEU A 89 12.25 26.70 7.86
C LEU A 89 11.70 28.11 8.02
N GLN A 90 11.23 28.45 9.23
CA GLN A 90 10.73 29.77 9.63
C GLN A 90 11.18 30.03 11.07
N ASP A 91 11.28 31.31 11.49
CA ASP A 91 11.48 31.63 12.90
C ASP A 91 10.28 31.16 13.72
N GLY A 92 10.52 30.61 14.89
CA GLY A 92 9.42 30.09 15.73
C GLY A 92 9.86 29.68 17.12
N THR A 93 8.87 29.54 18.00
CA THR A 93 9.08 29.11 19.40
C THR A 93 8.35 27.81 19.72
N ARG A 94 7.75 27.16 18.69
CA ARG A 94 6.94 25.95 18.91
C ARG A 94 7.05 25.02 17.70
N ILE A 95 7.09 23.69 17.98
CA ILE A 95 6.93 22.62 16.97
C ILE A 95 5.89 21.62 17.44
N GLN A 96 5.32 20.86 16.51
CA GLN A 96 4.32 19.80 16.76
C GLN A 96 4.91 18.43 16.53
N LEU A 97 4.65 17.49 17.46
CA LEU A 97 5.00 16.08 17.42
C LEU A 97 3.83 15.24 17.92
N GLU A 98 3.89 13.93 17.75
CA GLU A 98 2.85 12.99 18.18
C GLU A 98 3.45 11.86 19.01
N LEU A 99 2.67 11.43 20.01
CA LEU A 99 2.87 10.25 20.84
C LEU A 99 1.52 9.79 21.39
N TYR A 100 1.24 8.50 21.34
CA TYR A 100 -0.05 7.94 21.76
C TYR A 100 -0.37 8.26 23.25
N PRO A 101 -1.63 8.55 23.59
CA PRO A 101 -1.98 9.05 24.92
C PRO A 101 -1.62 8.14 26.09
N THR A 102 -1.51 6.82 25.87
CA THR A 102 -1.15 5.85 26.91
C THR A 102 0.36 5.83 27.25
N LEU A 103 1.18 6.46 26.40
CA LEU A 103 2.60 6.63 26.66
C LEU A 103 2.86 7.98 27.32
N GLN A 104 3.72 7.98 28.35
CA GLN A 104 4.10 9.18 29.09
C GLN A 104 5.28 9.87 28.39
N ILE A 105 5.26 11.19 28.34
CA ILE A 105 6.42 12.01 28.06
C ILE A 105 7.06 12.32 29.42
N ASP A 106 8.17 11.66 29.70
CA ASP A 106 8.84 11.81 31.01
C ASP A 106 9.52 13.17 31.13
N LYS A 107 10.18 13.61 30.06
CA LYS A 107 10.76 14.96 29.90
C LYS A 107 11.15 15.22 28.45
N ILE A 108 11.29 16.49 28.09
CA ILE A 108 11.87 16.93 26.82
C ILE A 108 13.04 17.87 27.13
N ASN A 109 14.21 17.62 26.54
CA ASN A 109 15.40 18.42 26.74
C ASN A 109 15.93 19.00 25.42
N MET A 110 16.51 20.19 25.48
CA MET A 110 17.41 20.74 24.46
C MET A 110 18.75 21.04 25.14
N GLY A 111 19.71 20.15 24.94
CA GLY A 111 20.93 20.14 25.74
C GLY A 111 20.63 19.97 27.24
N SER A 112 21.06 20.93 28.07
CA SER A 112 20.78 20.93 29.52
C SER A 112 19.42 21.55 29.89
N THR A 113 18.72 22.17 28.96
CA THR A 113 17.46 22.89 29.21
C THR A 113 16.27 21.95 29.08
N THR A 114 15.45 21.81 30.13
CA THR A 114 14.17 21.12 30.06
C THR A 114 13.12 22.04 29.44
N LEU A 115 12.46 21.53 28.38
CA LEU A 115 11.45 22.27 27.63
C LEU A 115 10.04 22.02 28.21
N LYS A 116 9.17 23.01 28.05
CA LYS A 116 7.74 22.86 28.31
C LYS A 116 7.04 22.26 27.10
N TYR A 117 5.92 21.62 27.33
CA TYR A 117 5.06 21.12 26.27
C TYR A 117 3.59 21.17 26.69
N ASP A 118 2.71 21.32 25.70
CA ASP A 118 1.27 21.13 25.85
C ASP A 118 0.86 19.86 25.10
N ARG A 119 -0.11 19.10 25.61
CA ARG A 119 -0.57 17.85 25.00
C ARG A 119 -2.08 17.91 24.73
N ASP A 120 -2.48 17.57 23.49
CA ASP A 120 -3.86 17.40 23.06
C ASP A 120 -4.04 15.99 22.48
N GLY A 121 -4.55 15.07 23.30
CA GLY A 121 -4.67 13.66 22.93
C GLY A 121 -3.31 13.03 22.55
N GLY A 122 -3.21 12.58 21.32
CA GLY A 122 -1.97 12.01 20.75
C GLY A 122 -0.99 13.03 20.20
N THR A 123 -1.35 14.30 20.13
CA THR A 123 -0.48 15.39 19.68
C THR A 123 0.12 16.12 20.87
N PHE A 124 1.37 16.55 20.75
CA PHE A 124 1.98 17.46 21.72
C PHE A 124 2.80 18.55 21.02
N TYR A 125 2.85 19.70 21.66
CA TYR A 125 3.55 20.89 21.19
C TYR A 125 4.71 21.18 22.12
N VAL A 126 5.92 21.27 21.56
CA VAL A 126 7.14 21.61 22.32
C VAL A 126 7.37 23.11 22.26
N ASP A 127 7.47 23.76 23.43
CA ASP A 127 7.70 25.19 23.55
C ASP A 127 9.16 25.50 23.88
N PHE A 128 9.76 26.35 23.06
CA PHE A 128 11.13 26.81 23.23
C PHE A 128 11.18 28.15 23.98
N PRO A 129 12.09 28.32 24.95
CA PRO A 129 12.18 29.53 25.76
C PRO A 129 12.65 30.76 24.98
N SER A 130 13.19 30.56 23.78
CA SER A 130 13.61 31.61 22.86
C SER A 130 13.30 31.21 21.41
N THR A 131 13.25 32.21 20.52
CA THR A 131 13.03 31.99 19.09
C THR A 131 14.12 31.11 18.51
N LEU A 132 13.73 30.01 17.89
CA LEU A 132 14.57 29.21 17.01
C LEU A 132 14.61 29.89 15.64
N ASN A 133 15.80 30.19 15.13
CA ASN A 133 15.97 31.00 13.92
C ASN A 133 15.89 30.14 12.65
N LYS A 134 15.26 30.67 11.63
CA LYS A 134 15.22 30.10 10.29
C LYS A 134 16.62 29.70 9.78
N GLY A 135 16.71 28.53 9.17
CA GLY A 135 17.92 27.97 8.58
C GLY A 135 18.88 27.35 9.59
N LYS A 136 18.62 27.45 10.89
CA LYS A 136 19.44 26.81 11.94
C LYS A 136 18.92 25.43 12.27
N THR A 137 19.85 24.54 12.62
CA THR A 137 19.57 23.16 13.04
C THR A 137 19.57 23.07 14.57
N TYR A 138 18.61 22.33 15.10
CA TYR A 138 18.41 22.09 16.52
C TYR A 138 18.21 20.60 16.78
N SER A 139 18.38 20.19 18.03
CA SER A 139 18.15 18.82 18.48
C SER A 139 17.45 18.85 19.82
N ILE A 140 16.46 17.98 19.98
CA ILE A 140 15.75 17.75 21.25
C ILE A 140 15.76 16.26 21.57
N ASP A 141 15.73 15.93 22.85
CA ASP A 141 15.59 14.58 23.37
C ASP A 141 14.21 14.44 24.01
N VAL A 142 13.38 13.59 23.46
CA VAL A 142 12.06 13.24 24.01
C VAL A 142 12.20 11.93 24.77
N HIS A 143 12.22 11.98 26.09
CA HIS A 143 12.22 10.80 26.96
C HIS A 143 10.77 10.37 27.21
N TYR A 144 10.48 9.08 27.01
CA TYR A 144 9.14 8.55 27.11
C TYR A 144 9.12 7.12 27.63
N SER A 145 7.97 6.71 28.16
CA SER A 145 7.78 5.36 28.66
C SER A 145 6.31 4.98 28.72
N GLY A 146 6.04 3.69 28.83
CA GLY A 146 4.69 3.16 29.04
C GLY A 146 4.42 1.82 28.38
N ASN A 147 3.14 1.47 28.34
CA ASN A 147 2.66 0.25 27.70
C ASN A 147 2.02 0.62 26.36
N PRO A 148 2.63 0.25 25.22
CA PRO A 148 2.03 0.45 23.91
C PRO A 148 0.67 -0.25 23.84
N THR A 149 -0.30 0.41 23.20
CA THR A 149 -1.63 -0.18 22.99
C THR A 149 -1.63 -0.96 21.69
N GLU A 150 -2.11 -2.19 21.75
CA GLU A 150 -2.35 -2.99 20.54
C GLU A 150 -3.54 -2.40 19.78
N THR A 151 -3.31 -1.89 18.55
CA THR A 151 -4.30 -1.20 17.72
C THR A 151 -4.26 -1.73 16.29
N GLY A 152 -5.31 -1.45 15.51
CA GLY A 152 -5.37 -1.79 14.08
C GLY A 152 -5.45 -3.28 13.77
N ARG A 153 -5.31 -3.57 12.47
CA ARG A 153 -5.50 -4.94 11.95
C ARG A 153 -4.39 -5.90 12.40
N PHE A 154 -3.16 -5.42 12.48
CA PHE A 154 -1.97 -6.24 12.80
C PHE A 154 -1.40 -5.95 14.20
N GLY A 155 -2.06 -5.03 14.95
CA GLY A 155 -1.71 -4.74 16.33
C GLY A 155 -0.68 -3.65 16.50
N CYS A 156 -0.42 -2.77 15.53
CA CYS A 156 0.61 -1.72 15.44
C CYS A 156 1.90 -1.98 16.28
N PHE A 157 1.77 -2.22 17.59
CA PHE A 157 2.81 -2.75 18.46
C PHE A 157 2.26 -3.93 19.27
N SER A 158 2.65 -5.16 18.92
CA SER A 158 2.08 -6.37 19.49
C SER A 158 3.09 -7.19 20.30
N PHE A 159 2.64 -7.73 21.43
CA PHE A 159 3.39 -8.66 22.28
C PHE A 159 2.76 -10.06 22.14
N LYS A 160 3.31 -10.87 21.27
CA LYS A 160 2.89 -12.27 21.05
C LYS A 160 3.95 -13.24 21.56
N THR A 161 3.67 -14.52 21.38
CA THR A 161 4.57 -15.62 21.74
C THR A 161 4.77 -16.52 20.52
N THR A 162 6.02 -16.92 20.27
CA THR A 162 6.35 -17.90 19.23
C THR A 162 5.76 -19.27 19.55
N PRO A 163 5.63 -20.17 18.56
CA PRO A 163 5.21 -21.56 18.83
C PRO A 163 6.09 -22.28 19.86
N SER A 164 7.37 -21.92 19.92
CA SER A 164 8.33 -22.47 20.90
C SER A 164 8.28 -21.81 22.29
N GLY A 165 7.37 -20.82 22.50
CA GLY A 165 7.12 -20.20 23.81
C GLY A 165 7.98 -18.96 24.13
N HIS A 166 8.74 -18.43 23.17
CA HIS A 166 9.52 -17.21 23.35
C HIS A 166 8.69 -15.94 23.05
N PRO A 167 9.05 -14.77 23.61
CA PRO A 167 8.45 -13.52 23.19
C PRO A 167 8.59 -13.28 21.67
N TRP A 168 7.52 -12.83 21.04
CA TRP A 168 7.47 -12.42 19.65
C TRP A 168 6.80 -11.04 19.55
N ILE A 169 7.61 -10.00 19.47
CA ILE A 169 7.17 -8.61 19.50
C ILE A 169 7.40 -8.01 18.13
N THR A 170 6.36 -7.41 17.56
CA THR A 170 6.41 -6.86 16.21
C THR A 170 5.64 -5.56 16.12
N THR A 171 6.00 -4.73 15.13
CA THR A 171 5.28 -3.51 14.77
C THR A 171 4.66 -3.63 13.38
N ALA A 172 3.52 -2.95 13.14
CA ALA A 172 2.86 -2.82 11.85
C ALA A 172 1.90 -1.62 11.89
N CYS A 173 2.40 -0.41 11.62
CA CYS A 173 1.74 0.84 11.99
C CYS A 173 1.19 1.67 10.84
N GLU A 174 1.11 1.17 9.61
CA GLU A 174 0.64 1.92 8.43
C GLU A 174 -0.76 2.55 8.65
N GLY A 175 -1.71 1.76 9.19
CA GLY A 175 -3.06 2.21 9.46
C GLY A 175 -3.17 3.21 10.61
N ASP A 176 -2.61 2.85 11.76
CA ASP A 176 -2.79 3.58 13.02
C ASP A 176 -1.78 4.70 13.23
N GLY A 177 -0.58 4.58 12.64
CA GLY A 177 0.51 5.53 12.74
C GLY A 177 1.58 5.14 13.77
N ALA A 178 2.80 5.52 13.48
CA ALA A 178 3.98 5.23 14.29
C ALA A 178 3.94 5.83 15.71
N TYR A 179 3.17 6.91 15.90
CA TYR A 179 3.00 7.58 17.20
C TYR A 179 2.47 6.64 18.31
N VAL A 180 1.92 5.48 17.92
CA VAL A 180 1.42 4.47 18.87
C VAL A 180 2.52 3.97 19.80
N TRP A 181 3.81 4.00 19.38
CA TRP A 181 4.87 3.44 20.19
C TRP A 181 6.13 4.31 20.32
N TRP A 182 6.29 5.38 19.50
CA TRP A 182 7.42 6.30 19.65
C TRP A 182 7.06 7.72 19.26
N PRO A 183 7.64 8.75 19.92
CA PRO A 183 7.37 10.14 19.62
C PRO A 183 8.03 10.55 18.30
N ASN A 184 7.25 11.04 17.35
CA ASN A 184 7.74 11.42 16.02
C ASN A 184 6.91 12.54 15.40
N LYS A 185 7.33 13.02 14.23
CA LYS A 185 6.56 13.90 13.36
C LYS A 185 5.70 13.00 12.45
N GLU A 186 4.46 12.75 12.83
CA GLU A 186 3.59 11.70 12.29
C GLU A 186 3.20 11.90 10.82
N GLN A 187 3.20 13.13 10.31
CA GLN A 187 2.71 13.43 8.99
C GLN A 187 3.74 13.03 7.90
N TRP A 188 3.30 12.35 6.83
CA TRP A 188 4.15 11.70 5.82
C TRP A 188 4.87 12.65 4.86
N ARG A 189 4.60 13.95 4.91
CA ARG A 189 5.22 14.95 4.03
C ARG A 189 6.70 15.19 4.30
N ASP A 190 7.19 14.73 5.44
CA ASP A 190 8.54 15.01 5.92
C ASP A 190 9.18 13.75 6.51
N GLU A 191 10.28 13.34 5.92
CA GLU A 191 11.08 12.19 6.34
C GLU A 191 12.49 12.63 6.75
N PRO A 192 13.16 11.90 7.68
CA PRO A 192 14.51 12.27 8.12
C PRO A 192 15.51 12.12 6.97
N GLN A 193 15.90 13.22 6.36
CA GLN A 193 16.76 13.24 5.16
C GLN A 193 18.13 12.56 5.36
N GLU A 194 18.64 12.53 6.59
CA GLU A 194 19.87 11.87 6.95
C GLU A 194 19.64 10.46 7.54
N GLY A 195 18.41 9.95 7.43
CA GLY A 195 17.98 8.65 7.97
C GLY A 195 17.88 8.62 9.49
N MET A 196 18.16 7.47 10.10
CA MET A 196 18.06 7.32 11.54
C MET A 196 19.02 6.29 12.11
N LEU A 197 19.23 6.34 13.43
CA LEU A 197 19.85 5.29 14.24
C LEU A 197 18.75 4.65 15.10
N ILE A 198 18.65 3.33 15.06
CA ILE A 198 17.72 2.55 15.87
C ILE A 198 18.55 1.69 16.82
N THR A 199 18.39 1.92 18.11
CA THR A 199 19.11 1.23 19.19
C THR A 199 18.08 0.57 20.09
N VAL A 200 18.10 -0.76 20.20
CA VAL A 200 17.07 -1.50 20.94
C VAL A 200 17.72 -2.47 21.92
N ALA A 201 17.43 -2.30 23.21
CA ALA A 201 17.82 -3.23 24.25
C ALA A 201 16.70 -4.23 24.54
N VAL A 202 16.99 -5.53 24.40
CA VAL A 202 16.07 -6.64 24.64
C VAL A 202 16.68 -7.66 25.59
N PRO A 203 15.89 -8.48 26.30
CA PRO A 203 16.42 -9.54 27.16
C PRO A 203 17.39 -10.47 26.42
N ASN A 204 18.41 -10.93 27.11
CA ASN A 204 19.40 -11.87 26.56
C ASN A 204 18.70 -13.13 26.00
N GLY A 205 19.16 -13.59 24.84
CA GLY A 205 18.53 -14.70 24.10
C GLY A 205 17.51 -14.25 23.05
N LEU A 206 17.08 -12.98 23.07
CA LEU A 206 16.28 -12.38 22.01
C LEU A 206 17.16 -11.53 21.09
N MET A 207 16.71 -11.39 19.85
CA MET A 207 17.29 -10.54 18.82
C MET A 207 16.26 -9.48 18.44
N ASP A 208 16.70 -8.22 18.33
CA ASP A 208 15.96 -7.20 17.61
C ASP A 208 16.43 -7.14 16.16
N VAL A 209 15.48 -7.09 15.22
CA VAL A 209 15.71 -6.86 13.78
C VAL A 209 14.91 -5.65 13.35
N SER A 210 15.63 -4.58 13.00
CA SER A 210 15.06 -3.31 12.58
C SER A 210 15.47 -2.92 11.17
N ASN A 211 15.03 -1.74 10.73
CA ASN A 211 15.35 -1.15 9.42
C ASN A 211 16.86 -0.81 9.31
N GLY A 212 17.33 -0.72 8.08
CA GLY A 212 18.69 -0.30 7.81
C GLY A 212 19.73 -1.41 7.96
N LYS A 213 20.98 -1.00 8.06
CA LYS A 213 22.13 -1.89 8.19
C LYS A 213 22.41 -2.21 9.65
N PHE A 214 22.58 -3.49 9.97
CA PHE A 214 23.10 -3.91 11.27
C PHE A 214 24.52 -3.38 11.47
N ILE A 215 24.76 -2.65 12.57
CA ILE A 215 26.05 -2.04 12.88
C ILE A 215 26.71 -2.60 14.13
N GLY A 216 25.98 -3.30 14.97
CA GLY A 216 26.56 -3.96 16.14
C GLY A 216 25.57 -4.39 17.19
N LYS A 217 26.07 -5.17 18.15
CA LYS A 217 25.36 -5.52 19.37
C LYS A 217 26.27 -5.46 20.57
N LYS A 218 25.70 -5.21 21.75
CA LYS A 218 26.46 -5.09 23.01
C LYS A 218 25.65 -5.70 24.15
N ASP A 219 26.28 -6.64 24.88
CA ASP A 219 25.77 -7.08 26.17
C ASP A 219 25.88 -5.93 27.18
N LEU A 220 24.80 -5.58 27.85
CA LEU A 220 24.72 -4.50 28.81
C LEU A 220 25.11 -4.94 30.24
N GLY A 221 25.27 -6.26 30.49
CA GLY A 221 25.64 -6.83 31.76
C GLY A 221 24.52 -6.88 32.82
N ASP A 222 23.31 -6.46 32.44
CA ASP A 222 22.11 -6.42 33.29
C ASP A 222 21.03 -7.39 32.85
N GLY A 223 21.37 -8.39 32.04
CA GLY A 223 20.44 -9.37 31.45
C GLY A 223 19.85 -8.92 30.11
N TYR A 224 20.35 -7.85 29.53
CA TYR A 224 19.91 -7.31 28.25
C TYR A 224 21.05 -7.22 27.24
N THR A 225 20.71 -7.41 25.96
CA THR A 225 21.59 -7.15 24.82
C THR A 225 21.02 -5.99 24.01
N ARG A 226 21.87 -5.01 23.70
CA ARG A 226 21.58 -3.89 22.81
C ARG A 226 21.89 -4.27 21.37
N TRP A 227 20.99 -3.94 20.45
CA TRP A 227 21.12 -4.09 19.00
C TRP A 227 21.08 -2.73 18.34
N ASP A 228 22.05 -2.45 17.44
CA ASP A 228 22.21 -1.15 16.78
C ASP A 228 22.04 -1.30 15.27
N TRP A 229 21.15 -0.46 14.68
CA TRP A 229 20.84 -0.44 13.26
C TRP A 229 20.96 0.97 12.70
N ARG A 230 21.52 1.14 11.49
CA ARG A 230 21.69 2.42 10.82
C ARG A 230 20.91 2.47 9.53
N VAL A 231 19.90 3.33 9.45
CA VAL A 231 19.18 3.68 8.23
C VAL A 231 19.90 4.86 7.56
N HIS A 232 20.35 4.67 6.31
CA HIS A 232 21.15 5.66 5.58
C HIS A 232 20.34 6.53 4.63
N TYR A 233 19.05 6.26 4.50
CA TYR A 233 18.14 6.91 3.55
C TYR A 233 16.96 7.55 4.30
N PRO A 234 16.21 8.47 3.67
CA PRO A 234 14.92 8.87 4.23
C PRO A 234 14.04 7.65 4.48
N ILE A 235 13.24 7.70 5.52
CA ILE A 235 12.33 6.62 5.91
C ILE A 235 11.03 7.21 6.45
N ASN A 236 9.89 6.68 5.97
CA ASN A 236 8.61 7.05 6.53
C ASN A 236 8.49 6.55 7.98
N ASN A 237 7.81 7.31 8.81
CA ASN A 237 7.69 6.98 10.23
C ASN A 237 7.00 5.62 10.47
N TYR A 238 5.97 5.26 9.70
CA TYR A 238 5.27 3.98 9.88
C TYR A 238 6.11 2.77 9.50
N ASP A 239 7.10 2.96 8.62
CA ASP A 239 8.03 1.90 8.21
C ASP A 239 9.05 1.52 9.28
N VAL A 240 9.25 2.39 10.28
CA VAL A 240 10.18 2.10 11.38
C VAL A 240 9.65 0.90 12.16
N ALA A 241 10.40 -0.21 12.09
CA ALA A 241 9.97 -1.50 12.57
C ALA A 241 10.86 -2.05 13.67
N LEU A 242 10.24 -2.69 14.65
CA LEU A 242 10.87 -3.59 15.61
C LEU A 242 10.33 -4.99 15.39
N ASN A 243 11.24 -5.95 15.27
CA ASN A 243 10.92 -7.37 15.22
C ASN A 243 11.81 -8.07 16.25
N ILE A 244 11.23 -8.53 17.34
CA ILE A 244 11.98 -9.09 18.48
C ILE A 244 11.51 -10.52 18.72
N ALA A 245 12.41 -11.48 18.55
CA ALA A 245 12.20 -12.90 18.86
C ALA A 245 13.54 -13.61 19.06
N ASN A 246 13.46 -14.93 19.25
CA ASN A 246 14.64 -15.81 19.23
C ASN A 246 15.05 -16.17 17.78
N TYR A 247 15.14 -15.17 16.89
CA TYR A 247 15.42 -15.39 15.49
C TYR A 247 16.74 -16.12 15.23
N THR A 248 16.76 -16.91 14.15
CA THR A 248 17.96 -17.35 13.44
C THR A 248 18.14 -16.57 12.16
N HIS A 249 19.39 -16.48 11.68
CA HIS A 249 19.75 -15.69 10.50
C HIS A 249 20.43 -16.57 9.46
N PHE A 250 20.08 -16.32 8.18
CA PHE A 250 20.85 -16.78 7.03
C PHE A 250 20.85 -15.70 5.95
N ASP A 251 21.77 -15.77 5.01
CA ASP A 251 21.99 -14.74 4.01
C ASP A 251 22.15 -15.29 2.60
N ASP A 252 21.96 -14.40 1.63
CA ASP A 252 22.22 -14.60 0.20
C ASP A 252 22.73 -13.29 -0.41
N LYS A 253 23.00 -13.28 -1.70
CA LYS A 253 23.46 -12.09 -2.43
C LYS A 253 22.85 -12.03 -3.82
N PHE A 254 22.46 -10.82 -4.22
CA PHE A 254 22.02 -10.55 -5.58
C PHE A 254 22.76 -9.35 -6.16
N GLN A 255 23.61 -9.57 -7.17
CA GLN A 255 24.39 -8.51 -7.86
C GLN A 255 25.11 -7.55 -6.88
N GLY A 256 25.68 -8.08 -5.79
CA GLY A 256 26.37 -7.30 -4.77
C GLY A 256 25.46 -6.69 -3.68
N LEU A 257 24.14 -6.79 -3.79
CA LEU A 257 23.21 -6.48 -2.73
C LEU A 257 23.20 -7.61 -1.69
N ALA A 258 23.34 -7.28 -0.40
CA ALA A 258 23.14 -8.23 0.69
C ALA A 258 21.64 -8.53 0.84
N LEU A 259 21.30 -9.81 0.97
CA LEU A 259 19.97 -10.32 1.23
C LEU A 259 20.03 -11.07 2.57
N ASP A 260 19.47 -10.49 3.62
CA ASP A 260 19.53 -11.03 4.97
C ASP A 260 18.13 -11.54 5.39
N TYR A 261 18.07 -12.72 5.96
CA TYR A 261 16.82 -13.37 6.31
C TYR A 261 16.81 -13.75 7.80
N TYR A 262 15.80 -13.26 8.51
CA TYR A 262 15.61 -13.50 9.94
C TYR A 262 14.30 -14.24 10.16
N VAL A 263 14.37 -15.46 10.67
CA VAL A 263 13.20 -16.33 10.82
C VAL A 263 13.24 -17.06 12.16
N LEU A 264 12.10 -17.57 12.61
CA LEU A 264 12.09 -18.44 13.78
C LEU A 264 12.90 -19.71 13.48
N PRO A 265 13.60 -20.30 14.48
CA PRO A 265 14.41 -21.50 14.25
C PRO A 265 13.63 -22.67 13.66
N GLU A 266 12.37 -22.85 14.05
CA GLU A 266 11.46 -23.86 13.54
C GLU A 266 11.08 -23.68 12.08
N ASP A 267 11.16 -22.45 11.55
CA ASP A 267 10.76 -22.08 10.18
C ASP A 267 11.93 -22.06 9.17
N LEU A 268 13.17 -22.27 9.65
CA LEU A 268 14.40 -22.11 8.87
C LEU A 268 14.39 -22.87 7.54
N GLU A 269 13.99 -24.13 7.54
CA GLU A 269 14.00 -24.96 6.32
C GLU A 269 12.87 -24.58 5.36
N GLY A 270 11.73 -24.11 5.87
CA GLY A 270 10.65 -23.52 5.08
C GLY A 270 11.12 -22.23 4.40
N ALA A 271 11.75 -21.36 5.16
CA ALA A 271 12.27 -20.09 4.71
C ALA A 271 13.35 -20.25 3.62
N LYS A 272 14.30 -21.12 3.78
CA LYS A 272 15.34 -21.39 2.76
C LYS A 272 14.74 -21.80 1.42
N ARG A 273 13.70 -22.62 1.42
CA ARG A 273 13.01 -23.02 0.17
C ARG A 273 12.25 -21.84 -0.43
N GLN A 274 11.52 -21.08 0.38
CA GLN A 274 10.62 -20.06 -0.10
C GLN A 274 11.37 -18.79 -0.53
N PHE A 275 12.36 -18.36 0.25
CA PHE A 275 13.13 -17.14 -0.02
C PHE A 275 14.12 -17.28 -1.20
N ALA A 276 14.33 -18.50 -1.70
CA ALA A 276 14.99 -18.72 -2.98
C ALA A 276 14.30 -18.02 -4.17
N GLN A 277 13.06 -17.52 -4.00
CA GLN A 277 12.35 -16.72 -5.01
C GLN A 277 12.82 -15.25 -5.05
N VAL A 278 13.46 -14.73 -3.99
CA VAL A 278 13.89 -13.32 -3.90
C VAL A 278 14.81 -12.89 -5.06
N PRO A 279 15.85 -13.63 -5.45
CA PRO A 279 16.66 -13.25 -6.61
C PRO A 279 15.88 -13.16 -7.92
N GLY A 280 14.86 -13.98 -8.12
CA GLY A 280 13.96 -13.94 -9.28
C GLY A 280 13.11 -12.66 -9.29
N MET A 281 12.53 -12.30 -8.16
CA MET A 281 11.81 -11.05 -7.96
C MET A 281 12.72 -9.84 -8.23
N MET A 282 13.91 -9.80 -7.64
CA MET A 282 14.89 -8.73 -7.87
C MET A 282 15.24 -8.55 -9.34
N LYS A 283 15.41 -9.66 -10.12
CA LYS A 283 15.65 -9.58 -11.56
C LYS A 283 14.51 -8.88 -12.30
N ALA A 284 13.26 -9.21 -11.98
CA ALA A 284 12.09 -8.62 -12.61
C ALA A 284 12.02 -7.11 -12.32
N TYR A 285 12.19 -6.69 -11.07
CA TYR A 285 12.10 -5.29 -10.69
C TYR A 285 13.29 -4.46 -11.19
N TYR A 286 14.51 -5.03 -11.22
CA TYR A 286 15.66 -4.37 -11.86
C TYR A 286 15.43 -4.19 -13.37
N HIS A 287 14.77 -5.15 -14.03
CA HIS A 287 14.47 -5.04 -15.44
C HIS A 287 13.55 -3.85 -15.75
N TYR A 288 12.48 -3.66 -14.95
CA TYR A 288 11.49 -2.61 -15.21
C TYR A 288 11.87 -1.25 -14.62
N LEU A 289 12.42 -1.20 -13.41
CA LEU A 289 12.63 0.02 -12.64
C LEU A 289 14.10 0.39 -12.47
N GLY A 290 14.99 -0.58 -12.46
CA GLY A 290 16.39 -0.40 -12.13
C GLY A 290 16.72 -0.93 -10.73
N GLU A 291 17.94 -0.61 -10.29
CA GLU A 291 18.52 -1.17 -9.07
C GLU A 291 17.72 -0.85 -7.81
N TYR A 292 17.83 -1.77 -6.84
CA TYR A 292 17.28 -1.63 -5.48
C TYR A 292 17.67 -0.28 -4.85
N PRO A 293 16.70 0.48 -4.29
CA PRO A 293 16.96 1.84 -3.82
C PRO A 293 17.90 1.91 -2.63
N PHE A 294 17.81 1.00 -1.68
CA PHE A 294 18.44 1.11 -0.36
C PHE A 294 19.71 0.24 -0.23
N LYS A 295 20.59 0.27 -1.23
CA LYS A 295 21.78 -0.61 -1.33
C LYS A 295 22.72 -0.56 -0.12
N LYS A 296 22.85 0.59 0.56
CA LYS A 296 23.73 0.72 1.73
C LYS A 296 23.18 -0.03 2.94
N ASP A 297 21.87 -0.20 2.99
CA ASP A 297 21.15 -0.80 4.10
C ASP A 297 20.90 -2.30 3.91
N GLY A 298 21.02 -2.79 2.65
CA GLY A 298 20.69 -4.16 2.30
C GLY A 298 19.18 -4.41 2.25
N TYR A 299 18.80 -5.63 1.90
CA TYR A 299 17.41 -6.09 1.87
C TYR A 299 17.22 -7.18 2.91
N LYS A 300 16.12 -7.12 3.67
CA LYS A 300 15.78 -8.14 4.66
C LYS A 300 14.36 -8.65 4.48
N LEU A 301 14.17 -9.95 4.71
CA LEU A 301 12.86 -10.53 5.06
C LEU A 301 12.90 -10.95 6.53
N VAL A 302 11.88 -10.55 7.27
CA VAL A 302 11.76 -10.85 8.69
C VAL A 302 10.45 -11.59 8.95
N ASP A 303 10.53 -12.78 9.53
CA ASP A 303 9.39 -13.60 9.88
C ASP A 303 8.55 -12.95 10.99
N VAL A 304 7.24 -12.82 10.75
CA VAL A 304 6.30 -12.12 11.62
C VAL A 304 4.97 -12.88 11.77
N PRO A 305 4.19 -12.65 12.86
CA PRO A 305 2.94 -13.36 13.12
C PRO A 305 1.71 -12.77 12.38
N TYR A 306 1.91 -12.00 11.32
CA TYR A 306 0.86 -11.45 10.44
C TYR A 306 1.27 -11.61 8.97
N SER A 307 0.39 -11.34 8.00
CA SER A 307 0.60 -11.72 6.60
C SER A 307 1.85 -11.12 5.96
N GLY A 308 2.06 -9.82 6.12
CA GLY A 308 3.18 -9.07 5.55
C GLY A 308 3.02 -7.57 5.79
N MET A 309 4.12 -6.84 5.61
CA MET A 309 4.19 -5.39 5.69
C MET A 309 5.48 -4.89 5.03
N GLU A 310 5.39 -3.74 4.37
CA GLU A 310 6.43 -3.18 3.51
C GLU A 310 7.55 -2.44 4.25
N HIS A 311 7.79 -2.68 5.52
CA HIS A 311 8.80 -1.94 6.30
C HIS A 311 10.12 -1.80 5.56
N GLN A 312 10.52 -0.56 5.27
CA GLN A 312 11.71 -0.23 4.47
C GLN A 312 12.94 -1.02 4.91
N THR A 313 13.56 -1.78 4.02
CA THR A 313 14.74 -2.62 4.26
C THR A 313 14.59 -3.72 5.34
N ALA A 314 13.40 -3.90 5.88
CA ALA A 314 13.07 -4.93 6.88
C ALA A 314 11.66 -5.49 6.61
N VAL A 315 11.43 -5.91 5.36
CA VAL A 315 10.15 -6.39 4.86
C VAL A 315 9.63 -7.53 5.73
N SER A 316 8.43 -7.34 6.28
CA SER A 316 7.80 -8.33 7.15
C SER A 316 7.16 -9.45 6.33
N TYR A 317 7.42 -10.68 6.71
CA TYR A 317 6.96 -11.87 6.00
C TYR A 317 6.20 -12.82 6.93
N GLY A 318 4.95 -13.12 6.61
CA GLY A 318 4.12 -14.06 7.38
C GLY A 318 3.21 -14.92 6.49
N ASN A 319 3.67 -15.26 5.27
CA ASN A 319 2.91 -16.08 4.31
C ASN A 319 3.04 -17.60 4.57
N HIS A 320 3.51 -17.99 5.74
CA HIS A 320 3.66 -19.39 6.17
C HIS A 320 4.51 -20.24 5.20
N PHE A 321 5.48 -19.62 4.52
CA PHE A 321 6.40 -20.26 3.56
C PHE A 321 5.68 -21.05 2.46
N ALA A 322 4.58 -20.45 1.93
CA ALA A 322 3.73 -21.03 0.91
C ALA A 322 3.52 -20.05 -0.26
N ASN A 323 3.29 -20.57 -1.46
CA ASN A 323 2.93 -19.76 -2.62
C ASN A 323 1.47 -19.25 -2.54
N GLY A 324 1.14 -18.27 -3.38
CA GLY A 324 -0.13 -17.55 -3.32
C GLY A 324 -0.18 -16.61 -2.12
N TYR A 325 -1.36 -16.11 -1.79
CA TYR A 325 -1.61 -15.32 -0.59
C TYR A 325 -2.20 -16.23 0.49
N LEU A 326 -1.42 -16.51 1.54
CA LEU A 326 -1.78 -17.46 2.61
C LEU A 326 -2.23 -18.81 2.02
N ASN A 327 -1.43 -19.37 1.12
CA ASN A 327 -1.67 -20.64 0.42
C ASN A 327 -2.97 -20.66 -0.42
N ARG A 328 -3.42 -19.50 -0.93
CA ARG A 328 -4.63 -19.38 -1.74
C ARG A 328 -4.33 -18.74 -3.08
N ASP A 329 -5.11 -19.10 -4.11
CA ASP A 329 -5.13 -18.37 -5.37
C ASP A 329 -5.81 -17.01 -5.15
N TRP A 330 -4.99 -15.97 -5.00
CA TRP A 330 -5.46 -14.61 -4.70
C TRP A 330 -6.33 -14.01 -5.81
N THR A 331 -5.98 -14.30 -7.05
CA THR A 331 -6.67 -13.78 -8.24
C THR A 331 -7.77 -14.71 -8.76
N GLY A 332 -7.72 -15.99 -8.41
CA GLY A 332 -8.68 -17.01 -8.86
C GLY A 332 -8.52 -17.43 -10.33
N VAL A 333 -7.33 -17.17 -10.91
CA VAL A 333 -7.02 -17.50 -12.33
C VAL A 333 -5.85 -18.49 -12.48
N GLY A 334 -5.41 -19.11 -11.39
CA GLY A 334 -4.39 -20.15 -11.37
C GLY A 334 -2.95 -19.64 -11.54
N ILE A 335 -2.72 -18.34 -11.39
CA ILE A 335 -1.39 -17.71 -11.59
C ILE A 335 -0.73 -17.42 -10.25
N SER A 336 -1.42 -16.79 -9.29
CA SER A 336 -0.83 -16.44 -7.99
C SER A 336 -0.30 -17.65 -7.20
N PRO A 337 -0.80 -18.90 -7.31
CA PRO A 337 -0.19 -20.05 -6.64
C PRO A 337 1.19 -20.47 -7.18
N ARG A 338 1.68 -19.84 -8.25
CA ARG A 338 2.99 -20.16 -8.84
C ARG A 338 4.15 -19.45 -8.13
N PHE A 339 3.87 -18.43 -7.30
CA PHE A 339 4.87 -17.63 -6.59
C PHE A 339 4.37 -17.22 -5.21
N ASP A 340 5.27 -16.74 -4.36
CA ASP A 340 4.93 -16.16 -3.06
C ASP A 340 4.44 -14.73 -3.22
N PHE A 341 3.14 -14.51 -2.98
CA PHE A 341 2.51 -13.20 -3.13
C PHE A 341 3.15 -12.14 -2.22
N ILE A 342 3.41 -12.49 -0.95
CA ILE A 342 3.96 -11.55 0.02
C ILE A 342 5.38 -11.12 -0.35
N ILE A 343 6.23 -12.04 -0.80
CA ILE A 343 7.57 -11.66 -1.28
C ILE A 343 7.46 -10.65 -2.42
N ILE A 344 6.56 -10.89 -3.40
CA ILE A 344 6.45 -10.03 -4.57
C ILE A 344 5.82 -8.67 -4.21
N HIS A 345 4.72 -8.66 -3.48
CA HIS A 345 4.00 -7.44 -3.13
C HIS A 345 4.82 -6.56 -2.18
N GLU A 346 5.13 -7.06 -0.99
CA GLU A 346 5.80 -6.25 0.06
C GLU A 346 7.20 -5.77 -0.38
N SER A 347 7.93 -6.58 -1.16
CA SER A 347 9.22 -6.13 -1.70
C SER A 347 9.08 -5.10 -2.82
N GLY A 348 7.96 -5.08 -3.52
CA GLY A 348 7.65 -4.06 -4.53
C GLY A 348 7.57 -2.65 -3.93
N HIS A 349 7.11 -2.57 -2.71
CA HIS A 349 7.03 -1.32 -1.96
C HIS A 349 8.39 -0.65 -1.72
N GLU A 350 9.50 -1.37 -1.77
CA GLU A 350 10.82 -0.75 -1.69
C GLU A 350 11.03 0.32 -2.77
N TRP A 351 10.40 0.15 -3.96
CA TRP A 351 10.40 1.14 -5.04
C TRP A 351 9.24 2.15 -4.92
N PHE A 352 8.02 1.68 -4.57
CA PHE A 352 6.81 2.50 -4.48
C PHE A 352 6.15 2.34 -3.10
N GLY A 353 6.26 3.35 -2.28
CA GLY A 353 5.90 3.37 -0.86
C GLY A 353 7.09 3.85 -0.04
N ASN A 354 8.25 3.19 -0.18
CA ASN A 354 9.45 3.50 0.58
C ASN A 354 10.37 4.48 -0.17
N ALA A 355 10.78 4.17 -1.42
CA ALA A 355 11.64 5.09 -2.17
C ALA A 355 10.87 6.26 -2.79
N ILE A 356 9.61 6.07 -3.15
CA ILE A 356 8.68 7.14 -3.55
C ILE A 356 7.50 7.08 -2.60
N THR A 357 7.39 8.04 -1.70
CA THR A 357 6.37 8.07 -0.66
C THR A 357 5.26 9.05 -0.99
N ALA A 358 4.01 8.73 -0.68
CA ALA A 358 2.90 9.68 -0.73
C ALA A 358 3.07 10.75 0.36
N ALA A 359 2.96 12.02 -0.02
CA ALA A 359 3.07 13.13 0.92
C ALA A 359 1.80 13.34 1.78
N ASP A 360 0.73 12.64 1.45
CA ASP A 360 -0.53 12.64 2.20
C ASP A 360 -1.15 11.24 2.13
N LYS A 361 -1.72 10.78 3.24
CA LYS A 361 -2.28 9.42 3.33
C LYS A 361 -3.39 9.17 2.31
N SER A 362 -4.14 10.18 1.90
CA SER A 362 -5.15 10.05 0.84
C SER A 362 -4.57 9.69 -0.54
N ASP A 363 -3.27 9.91 -0.74
CA ASP A 363 -2.55 9.59 -1.98
C ASP A 363 -1.86 8.20 -1.93
N MET A 364 -2.19 7.33 -0.98
CA MET A 364 -1.59 5.99 -0.82
C MET A 364 -1.70 5.07 -2.04
N TRP A 365 -2.53 5.38 -3.04
CA TRP A 365 -2.50 4.66 -4.32
C TRP A 365 -1.10 4.73 -4.98
N ILE A 366 -0.28 5.73 -4.61
CA ILE A 366 1.12 5.85 -5.02
C ILE A 366 1.95 4.68 -4.46
N HIS A 367 1.62 4.18 -3.27
CA HIS A 367 2.19 2.97 -2.71
C HIS A 367 1.52 1.74 -3.34
N GLU A 368 0.25 1.58 -3.09
CA GLU A 368 -0.50 0.35 -3.30
C GLU A 368 -0.85 0.07 -4.76
N GLY A 369 -1.23 1.11 -5.51
CA GLY A 369 -1.58 0.97 -6.93
C GLY A 369 -0.38 0.59 -7.78
N TRP A 370 0.77 1.26 -7.57
CA TRP A 370 2.00 0.93 -8.27
C TRP A 370 2.53 -0.45 -7.86
N THR A 371 2.51 -0.79 -6.58
CA THR A 371 2.99 -2.10 -6.10
C THR A 371 2.10 -3.23 -6.58
N THR A 372 0.78 -3.08 -6.57
CA THR A 372 -0.14 -4.06 -7.18
C THR A 372 0.09 -4.19 -8.70
N TYR A 373 0.44 -3.10 -9.38
CA TYR A 373 0.85 -3.18 -10.79
C TYR A 373 2.18 -3.92 -10.97
N LEU A 374 3.14 -3.75 -10.05
CA LEU A 374 4.41 -4.51 -10.07
C LEU A 374 4.21 -6.02 -9.96
N GLU A 375 3.18 -6.48 -9.26
CA GLU A 375 2.83 -7.91 -9.26
C GLU A 375 2.58 -8.42 -10.68
N SER A 376 1.81 -7.67 -11.47
CA SER A 376 1.54 -8.02 -12.88
C SER A 376 2.80 -7.93 -13.75
N LEU A 377 3.71 -7.00 -13.47
CA LEU A 377 5.00 -6.91 -14.15
C LEU A 377 5.93 -8.08 -13.80
N TYR A 378 5.91 -8.54 -12.54
CA TYR A 378 6.61 -9.76 -12.15
C TYR A 378 6.06 -10.97 -12.92
N VAL A 379 4.74 -11.08 -13.05
CA VAL A 379 4.07 -12.12 -13.84
C VAL A 379 4.46 -11.99 -15.32
N GLU A 380 4.46 -10.77 -15.88
CA GLU A 380 4.86 -10.51 -17.28
C GLU A 380 6.31 -10.95 -17.55
N TYR A 381 7.22 -10.60 -16.66
CA TYR A 381 8.64 -10.98 -16.76
C TYR A 381 8.86 -12.49 -16.66
N THR A 382 8.12 -13.14 -15.78
CA THR A 382 8.38 -14.55 -15.41
C THR A 382 7.58 -15.55 -16.25
N TYR A 383 6.32 -15.21 -16.59
CA TYR A 383 5.37 -16.14 -17.22
C TYR A 383 4.82 -15.61 -18.55
N GLY A 384 5.11 -14.38 -18.92
CA GLY A 384 4.71 -13.76 -20.18
C GLY A 384 3.48 -12.85 -20.08
N HIS A 385 3.30 -12.08 -21.15
CA HIS A 385 2.28 -11.03 -21.22
C HIS A 385 0.84 -11.52 -21.03
N ASP A 386 0.49 -12.65 -21.65
CA ASP A 386 -0.89 -13.19 -21.56
C ASP A 386 -1.27 -13.57 -20.14
N ASP A 387 -0.36 -14.19 -19.39
CA ASP A 387 -0.59 -14.51 -17.99
C ASP A 387 -0.66 -13.23 -17.11
N ALA A 388 0.16 -12.23 -17.42
CA ALA A 388 0.11 -10.93 -16.73
C ALA A 388 -1.24 -10.24 -16.94
N MET A 389 -1.76 -10.24 -18.17
CA MET A 389 -3.06 -9.65 -18.47
C MET A 389 -4.21 -10.40 -17.81
N LYS A 390 -4.17 -11.74 -17.75
CA LYS A 390 -5.13 -12.54 -16.99
C LYS A 390 -5.08 -12.23 -15.50
N TYR A 391 -3.88 -12.12 -14.93
CA TYR A 391 -3.65 -11.81 -13.53
C TYR A 391 -4.22 -10.43 -13.18
N LEU A 392 -3.85 -9.39 -13.92
CA LEU A 392 -4.28 -8.02 -13.69
C LEU A 392 -5.79 -7.85 -13.88
N ASN A 393 -6.36 -8.41 -14.97
CA ASN A 393 -7.79 -8.29 -15.25
C ASN A 393 -8.68 -9.03 -14.22
N ALA A 394 -8.14 -10.01 -13.50
CA ALA A 394 -8.85 -10.65 -12.39
C ALA A 394 -9.17 -9.66 -11.26
N TYR A 395 -8.39 -8.60 -11.11
CA TYR A 395 -8.63 -7.54 -10.12
C TYR A 395 -9.88 -6.70 -10.39
N LYS A 396 -10.42 -6.69 -11.63
CA LYS A 396 -11.71 -6.03 -11.94
C LYS A 396 -12.83 -6.48 -11.02
N LYS A 397 -12.85 -7.76 -10.62
CA LYS A 397 -13.86 -8.34 -9.72
C LYS A 397 -13.70 -7.89 -8.25
N LYS A 398 -12.55 -7.33 -7.90
CA LYS A 398 -12.24 -6.88 -6.52
C LYS A 398 -12.51 -5.38 -6.33
N VAL A 399 -12.63 -4.62 -7.42
CA VAL A 399 -12.94 -3.19 -7.37
C VAL A 399 -14.36 -2.98 -6.87
N LYS A 400 -14.55 -2.13 -5.89
CA LYS A 400 -15.84 -1.83 -5.24
C LYS A 400 -16.48 -0.56 -5.76
N ASN A 401 -15.68 0.46 -6.09
CA ASN A 401 -16.15 1.79 -6.49
C ASN A 401 -17.17 2.41 -5.52
N ASP A 402 -17.03 2.13 -4.22
CA ASP A 402 -17.92 2.66 -3.19
C ASP A 402 -17.60 4.11 -2.79
N ARG A 403 -16.35 4.50 -2.93
CA ARG A 403 -15.87 5.89 -2.73
C ARG A 403 -14.65 6.19 -3.62
N PRO A 404 -14.35 7.48 -3.89
CA PRO A 404 -13.13 7.85 -4.61
C PRO A 404 -11.87 7.32 -3.94
N ILE A 405 -10.84 7.02 -4.71
CA ILE A 405 -9.54 6.61 -4.19
C ILE A 405 -8.93 7.76 -3.39
N ILE A 406 -8.84 8.95 -4.01
CA ILE A 406 -8.37 10.16 -3.32
C ILE A 406 -9.57 10.83 -2.69
N SER A 407 -9.56 10.90 -1.36
CA SER A 407 -10.59 11.56 -0.56
C SER A 407 -10.07 12.87 0.05
N ALA A 408 -10.57 13.25 1.22
CA ALA A 408 -10.14 14.47 1.89
C ALA A 408 -8.68 14.37 2.36
N ARG A 409 -7.80 15.16 1.78
CA ARG A 409 -6.41 15.34 2.20
C ARG A 409 -6.31 16.06 3.53
N GLY A 410 -5.16 15.93 4.18
CA GLY A 410 -4.93 16.52 5.50
C GLY A 410 -5.72 15.84 6.61
N THR A 411 -6.14 14.60 6.38
CA THR A 411 -6.80 13.75 7.38
C THR A 411 -6.03 12.46 7.58
N ASN A 412 -6.21 11.80 8.72
CA ASN A 412 -5.64 10.47 8.95
C ASN A 412 -6.65 9.36 8.56
N ALA A 413 -7.45 9.59 7.54
CA ALA A 413 -8.42 8.61 7.05
C ALA A 413 -7.76 7.61 6.10
N GLU A 414 -8.05 6.32 6.31
CA GLU A 414 -7.55 5.26 5.43
C GLU A 414 -8.26 5.31 4.07
N PRO A 415 -7.52 5.27 2.95
CA PRO A 415 -8.09 5.18 1.61
C PRO A 415 -8.88 3.88 1.39
N PRO A 416 -9.77 3.81 0.36
CA PRO A 416 -10.48 2.57 0.03
C PRO A 416 -9.53 1.52 -0.54
N GLN A 417 -9.90 0.24 -0.44
CA GLN A 417 -9.14 -0.86 -1.05
C GLN A 417 -9.00 -0.74 -2.58
N ASP A 418 -9.80 0.10 -3.21
CA ASP A 418 -9.67 0.41 -4.65
C ASP A 418 -8.35 1.09 -5.00
N GLN A 419 -7.62 1.62 -4.02
CA GLN A 419 -6.24 2.10 -4.21
C GLN A 419 -5.32 1.01 -4.78
N TYR A 420 -5.51 -0.26 -4.39
CA TYR A 420 -4.80 -1.42 -4.92
C TYR A 420 -5.28 -1.76 -6.34
N PHE A 421 -6.52 -2.22 -6.45
CA PHE A 421 -7.04 -2.89 -7.63
C PHE A 421 -7.38 -1.91 -8.75
N LYS A 422 -8.17 -0.87 -8.45
CA LYS A 422 -8.48 0.18 -9.42
C LYS A 422 -7.23 0.98 -9.76
N GLY A 423 -6.33 1.20 -8.79
CA GLY A 423 -5.05 1.85 -9.01
C GLY A 423 -4.19 1.10 -10.03
N ALA A 424 -3.99 -0.21 -9.87
CA ALA A 424 -3.21 -1.03 -10.80
C ALA A 424 -3.84 -1.11 -12.20
N LEU A 425 -5.16 -1.28 -12.29
CA LEU A 425 -5.89 -1.28 -13.55
C LEU A 425 -5.80 0.07 -14.27
N PHE A 426 -5.81 1.16 -13.52
CA PHE A 426 -5.61 2.51 -14.05
C PHE A 426 -4.18 2.71 -14.59
N ILE A 427 -3.14 2.24 -13.88
CA ILE A 427 -1.76 2.32 -14.35
C ILE A 427 -1.59 1.53 -15.66
N ASN A 428 -2.19 0.36 -15.78
CA ASN A 428 -2.19 -0.38 -17.06
C ASN A 428 -2.95 0.37 -18.16
N THR A 429 -4.01 1.09 -17.81
CA THR A 429 -4.71 1.98 -18.75
C THR A 429 -3.80 3.10 -19.23
N LEU A 430 -2.97 3.70 -18.36
CA LEU A 430 -1.96 4.70 -18.75
C LEU A 430 -0.93 4.10 -19.73
N ARG A 431 -0.42 2.88 -19.47
CA ARG A 431 0.47 2.15 -20.42
C ARG A 431 -0.22 2.00 -21.77
N SER A 432 -1.50 1.64 -21.76
CA SER A 432 -2.29 1.43 -22.98
C SER A 432 -2.60 2.72 -23.74
N ILE A 433 -2.73 3.86 -23.04
CA ILE A 433 -2.83 5.19 -23.65
C ILE A 433 -1.54 5.56 -24.40
N VAL A 434 -0.37 5.28 -23.80
CA VAL A 434 0.94 5.48 -24.45
C VAL A 434 1.08 4.57 -25.66
N ASN A 435 0.55 3.36 -25.58
CA ASN A 435 0.47 2.37 -26.67
C ASN A 435 1.81 2.08 -27.38
N ASP A 436 2.91 2.19 -26.65
CA ASP A 436 4.27 1.99 -27.15
C ASP A 436 5.20 1.64 -25.97
N ASP A 437 5.51 0.37 -25.82
CA ASP A 437 6.38 -0.11 -24.75
C ASP A 437 7.81 0.45 -24.84
N ALA A 438 8.28 0.78 -26.04
CA ALA A 438 9.59 1.40 -26.22
C ALA A 438 9.63 2.83 -25.60
N LYS A 439 8.47 3.47 -25.44
CA LYS A 439 8.31 4.74 -24.72
C LYS A 439 7.95 4.51 -23.26
N TRP A 440 7.05 3.56 -22.97
CA TRP A 440 6.53 3.33 -21.62
C TRP A 440 7.64 2.97 -20.61
N TRP A 441 8.52 2.02 -20.95
CA TRP A 441 9.55 1.57 -20.01
C TRP A 441 10.57 2.66 -19.65
N PRO A 442 11.10 3.46 -20.58
CA PRO A 442 11.91 4.63 -20.23
C PRO A 442 11.17 5.66 -19.38
N MET A 443 9.87 5.90 -19.64
CA MET A 443 9.05 6.79 -18.84
C MET A 443 8.90 6.26 -17.41
N LEU A 444 8.58 4.99 -17.22
CA LEU A 444 8.44 4.39 -15.89
C LEU A 444 9.75 4.46 -15.10
N ARG A 445 10.88 4.12 -15.72
CA ARG A 445 12.21 4.28 -15.10
C ARG A 445 12.52 5.73 -14.78
N GLY A 446 12.19 6.64 -15.69
CA GLY A 446 12.38 8.09 -15.49
C GLY A 446 11.53 8.61 -14.34
N TYR A 447 10.28 8.15 -14.20
CA TYR A 447 9.42 8.47 -13.08
C TYR A 447 10.07 8.05 -11.75
N TYR A 448 10.48 6.78 -11.63
CA TYR A 448 11.17 6.28 -10.46
C TYR A 448 12.46 7.06 -10.17
N GLN A 449 13.33 7.28 -11.16
CA GLN A 449 14.60 8.00 -10.96
C GLN A 449 14.42 9.46 -10.54
N LYS A 450 13.36 10.11 -11.05
CA LYS A 450 13.08 11.51 -10.73
C LYS A 450 12.61 11.69 -9.29
N TYR A 451 11.79 10.77 -8.79
CA TYR A 451 11.09 10.97 -7.52
C TYR A 451 11.58 10.06 -6.37
N LYS A 452 12.51 9.14 -6.61
CA LYS A 452 13.08 8.33 -5.53
C LYS A 452 13.65 9.19 -4.40
N TYR A 453 13.37 8.80 -3.18
CA TYR A 453 13.69 9.50 -1.94
C TYR A 453 12.95 10.83 -1.79
N GLN A 454 11.75 10.92 -2.34
CA GLN A 454 10.90 12.10 -2.24
C GLN A 454 9.47 11.71 -1.81
N ASN A 455 8.85 12.64 -1.07
CA ASN A 455 7.44 12.58 -0.71
C ASN A 455 6.66 13.40 -1.75
N ILE A 456 5.79 12.75 -2.51
CA ILE A 456 5.10 13.36 -3.66
C ILE A 456 3.57 13.30 -3.52
N MET A 457 2.91 14.15 -4.28
CA MET A 457 1.45 14.16 -4.46
C MET A 457 1.07 13.59 -5.83
N THR A 458 -0.17 13.21 -6.00
CA THR A 458 -0.69 12.74 -7.31
C THR A 458 -0.47 13.77 -8.43
N GLU A 459 -0.50 15.06 -8.13
CA GLU A 459 -0.26 16.14 -9.09
C GLU A 459 1.16 16.12 -9.68
N ASP A 460 2.15 15.65 -8.90
CA ASP A 460 3.53 15.48 -9.38
C ASP A 460 3.59 14.38 -10.46
N ILE A 461 2.82 13.29 -10.25
CA ILE A 461 2.69 12.19 -11.22
C ILE A 461 1.99 12.67 -12.49
N ILE A 462 0.86 13.38 -12.35
CA ILE A 462 0.13 13.95 -13.49
C ILE A 462 1.05 14.86 -14.30
N SER A 463 1.75 15.78 -13.63
CA SER A 463 2.68 16.69 -14.28
C SER A 463 3.80 15.96 -15.03
N TYR A 464 4.34 14.89 -14.43
CA TYR A 464 5.36 14.07 -15.07
C TYR A 464 4.83 13.38 -16.33
N PHE A 465 3.71 12.68 -16.25
CA PHE A 465 3.18 11.95 -17.39
C PHE A 465 2.67 12.88 -18.49
N ASN A 466 2.07 14.03 -18.16
CA ASN A 466 1.73 15.06 -19.14
C ASN A 466 2.96 15.52 -19.92
N GLN A 467 4.05 15.81 -19.21
CA GLN A 467 5.31 16.26 -19.85
C GLN A 467 5.90 15.18 -20.75
N GLN A 468 5.89 13.92 -20.32
CA GLN A 468 6.51 12.81 -21.07
C GLN A 468 5.68 12.41 -22.30
N THR A 469 4.35 12.47 -22.20
CA THR A 469 3.45 12.08 -23.30
C THR A 469 3.12 13.23 -24.25
N GLY A 470 3.25 14.48 -23.80
CA GLY A 470 2.73 15.65 -24.51
C GLY A 470 1.19 15.74 -24.51
N MET A 471 0.52 14.93 -23.71
CA MET A 471 -0.95 14.88 -23.60
C MET A 471 -1.41 15.55 -22.31
N ASP A 472 -2.61 16.14 -22.31
CA ASP A 472 -3.29 16.51 -21.06
C ASP A 472 -4.04 15.29 -20.50
N LEU A 473 -3.43 14.61 -19.54
CA LEU A 473 -3.99 13.46 -18.85
C LEU A 473 -4.76 13.84 -17.57
N ASN A 474 -4.86 15.14 -17.22
CA ASN A 474 -5.59 15.57 -16.04
C ASN A 474 -7.01 14.99 -15.96
N PRO A 475 -7.86 15.05 -17.03
CA PRO A 475 -9.20 14.49 -16.95
C PRO A 475 -9.21 12.96 -16.75
N VAL A 476 -8.20 12.27 -17.29
CA VAL A 476 -8.07 10.82 -17.14
C VAL A 476 -7.73 10.45 -15.69
N PHE A 477 -6.70 11.07 -15.11
CA PHE A 477 -6.36 10.88 -13.70
C PHE A 477 -7.53 11.22 -12.78
N ARG A 478 -8.19 12.35 -13.03
CA ARG A 478 -9.33 12.79 -12.21
C ARG A 478 -10.47 11.80 -12.25
N GLN A 479 -10.84 11.27 -13.43
CA GLN A 479 -11.91 10.29 -13.58
C GLN A 479 -11.65 9.02 -12.76
N TYR A 480 -10.43 8.50 -12.78
CA TYR A 480 -10.13 7.26 -12.08
C TYR A 480 -9.90 7.43 -10.57
N LEU A 481 -9.32 8.55 -10.14
CA LEU A 481 -8.86 8.71 -8.76
C LEU A 481 -9.83 9.52 -7.88
N TRP A 482 -10.54 10.51 -8.44
CA TRP A 482 -11.47 11.37 -7.68
C TRP A 482 -12.95 11.06 -7.92
N HIS A 483 -13.26 10.12 -8.82
CA HIS A 483 -14.63 9.66 -9.05
C HIS A 483 -14.75 8.15 -8.87
N THR A 484 -15.96 7.72 -8.49
CA THR A 484 -16.26 6.29 -8.35
C THR A 484 -16.58 5.63 -9.67
N ALA A 485 -17.29 6.34 -10.58
CA ALA A 485 -17.72 5.78 -11.84
C ALA A 485 -16.53 5.44 -12.76
N ILE A 486 -16.62 4.26 -13.37
CA ILE A 486 -15.72 3.84 -14.46
C ILE A 486 -16.25 4.47 -15.75
N PRO A 487 -15.38 5.10 -16.58
CA PRO A 487 -15.83 5.69 -17.84
C PRO A 487 -16.42 4.61 -18.75
N THR A 488 -17.53 4.96 -19.42
CA THR A 488 -18.24 4.06 -20.33
C THR A 488 -18.10 4.56 -21.76
N LEU A 489 -17.57 3.73 -22.65
CA LEU A 489 -17.62 4.00 -24.09
C LEU A 489 -19.01 3.64 -24.61
N GLU A 490 -19.78 4.65 -25.02
CA GLU A 490 -21.07 4.44 -25.67
C GLU A 490 -20.87 4.34 -27.18
N LEU A 491 -21.43 3.31 -27.78
CA LEU A 491 -21.38 2.99 -29.22
C LEU A 491 -22.78 2.83 -29.75
N LYS A 492 -23.15 3.53 -30.86
CA LYS A 492 -24.40 3.41 -31.58
C LYS A 492 -24.12 3.05 -33.02
N PHE A 493 -24.59 1.89 -33.45
CA PHE A 493 -24.42 1.38 -34.80
C PHE A 493 -25.63 1.74 -35.67
N ASP A 494 -25.40 2.10 -36.93
CA ASP A 494 -26.42 2.31 -37.93
C ASP A 494 -26.34 1.27 -39.08
N GLU A 495 -27.42 1.14 -39.83
CA GLU A 495 -27.49 0.22 -40.99
C GLU A 495 -26.57 0.66 -42.15
N ALA A 496 -26.08 1.89 -42.14
CA ALA A 496 -25.24 2.46 -43.20
C ALA A 496 -23.73 2.21 -42.98
N GLY A 497 -23.36 1.35 -42.00
CA GLY A 497 -21.99 1.00 -41.69
C GLY A 497 -21.24 2.13 -41.00
N SER A 498 -21.92 2.86 -40.12
CA SER A 498 -21.31 3.87 -39.25
C SER A 498 -21.52 3.50 -37.79
N VAL A 499 -20.58 3.91 -36.94
CA VAL A 499 -20.70 3.87 -35.50
C VAL A 499 -20.52 5.28 -34.95
N GLN A 500 -21.48 5.72 -34.14
CA GLN A 500 -21.33 6.91 -33.31
C GLN A 500 -20.74 6.49 -31.96
N TYR A 501 -19.83 7.28 -31.43
CA TYR A 501 -19.14 6.98 -30.18
C TYR A 501 -18.92 8.22 -29.34
N ARG A 502 -18.92 8.05 -28.01
CA ARG A 502 -18.51 9.07 -27.03
C ARG A 502 -18.14 8.44 -25.71
N TRP A 503 -17.50 9.22 -24.86
CA TRP A 503 -17.36 8.88 -23.44
C TRP A 503 -18.58 9.36 -22.63
N GLN A 504 -19.08 8.49 -21.78
CA GLN A 504 -19.88 8.85 -20.61
C GLN A 504 -18.96 8.80 -19.40
N ALA A 505 -18.66 9.96 -18.80
CA ALA A 505 -17.75 10.14 -17.69
C ALA A 505 -18.21 11.29 -16.78
N ASP A 506 -17.75 11.29 -15.51
CA ASP A 506 -18.03 12.39 -14.57
C ASP A 506 -17.20 13.64 -14.92
N GLU A 507 -15.97 13.43 -15.40
CA GLU A 507 -15.11 14.51 -15.91
C GLU A 507 -15.60 14.95 -17.30
N LYS A 508 -16.08 16.21 -17.39
CA LYS A 508 -16.64 16.77 -18.62
C LYS A 508 -15.65 16.85 -19.78
N ALA A 509 -14.37 17.06 -19.45
CA ALA A 509 -13.28 17.13 -20.43
C ALA A 509 -12.63 15.77 -20.70
N PHE A 510 -13.27 14.67 -20.32
CA PHE A 510 -12.70 13.33 -20.48
C PHE A 510 -12.51 12.99 -21.96
N ASN A 511 -11.27 12.67 -22.34
CA ASN A 511 -10.83 12.54 -23.74
C ASN A 511 -9.84 11.39 -23.95
N MET A 512 -9.93 10.35 -23.14
CA MET A 512 -9.00 9.23 -23.18
C MET A 512 -9.02 8.51 -24.54
N PRO A 513 -7.88 8.34 -25.23
CA PRO A 513 -7.80 7.49 -26.41
C PRO A 513 -8.04 6.04 -26.05
N ILE A 514 -8.65 5.29 -26.99
CA ILE A 514 -8.95 3.88 -26.77
C ILE A 514 -8.84 3.10 -28.08
N ARG A 515 -8.45 1.83 -28.00
CA ARG A 515 -8.39 0.92 -29.14
C ARG A 515 -9.73 0.22 -29.34
N VAL A 516 -10.22 0.26 -30.59
CA VAL A 516 -11.44 -0.37 -31.04
C VAL A 516 -11.19 -1.11 -32.35
N GLY A 517 -12.10 -1.98 -32.78
CA GLY A 517 -11.99 -2.72 -34.04
C GLY A 517 -12.21 -4.20 -33.86
N SER A 518 -11.22 -5.02 -34.18
CA SER A 518 -11.24 -6.47 -33.92
C SER A 518 -9.90 -6.91 -33.30
N PRO A 519 -9.83 -8.09 -32.66
CA PRO A 519 -8.58 -8.60 -32.10
C PRO A 519 -7.41 -8.68 -33.10
N ASP A 520 -7.71 -8.89 -34.37
CA ASP A 520 -6.71 -8.96 -35.44
C ASP A 520 -6.36 -7.59 -36.03
N HIS A 521 -7.17 -6.56 -35.78
CA HIS A 521 -6.98 -5.22 -36.33
C HIS A 521 -7.56 -4.14 -35.41
N TRP A 522 -6.70 -3.57 -34.56
CA TRP A 522 -7.03 -2.47 -33.66
C TRP A 522 -6.71 -1.13 -34.29
N GLU A 523 -7.63 -0.17 -34.18
CA GLU A 523 -7.38 1.24 -34.44
C GLU A 523 -7.59 2.07 -33.17
N THR A 524 -6.84 3.18 -33.02
CA THR A 524 -7.01 4.08 -31.89
C THR A 524 -7.94 5.20 -32.27
N ILE A 525 -9.04 5.35 -31.52
CA ILE A 525 -9.95 6.49 -31.62
C ILE A 525 -9.72 7.46 -30.46
N HIS A 526 -10.14 8.72 -30.62
CA HIS A 526 -10.03 9.79 -29.62
C HIS A 526 -11.42 10.31 -29.25
N PRO A 527 -12.21 9.55 -28.47
CA PRO A 527 -13.54 9.98 -28.07
C PRO A 527 -13.48 11.15 -27.10
N THR A 528 -14.49 12.02 -27.18
CA THR A 528 -14.79 13.03 -26.17
C THR A 528 -16.13 12.70 -25.51
N THR A 529 -16.63 13.56 -24.65
CA THR A 529 -17.98 13.42 -24.08
C THR A 529 -19.09 13.78 -25.08
N ASP A 530 -18.74 14.39 -26.23
CA ASP A 530 -19.66 14.64 -27.34
C ASP A 530 -19.67 13.50 -28.34
N TRP A 531 -20.82 13.31 -29.03
CA TRP A 531 -20.94 12.28 -30.04
C TRP A 531 -20.09 12.58 -31.27
N GLN A 532 -19.28 11.61 -31.66
CA GLN A 532 -18.46 11.58 -32.86
C GLN A 532 -18.89 10.40 -33.74
N THR A 533 -18.53 10.41 -35.01
CA THR A 533 -18.93 9.33 -35.96
C THR A 533 -17.70 8.85 -36.73
N MET A 534 -17.61 7.53 -36.93
CA MET A 534 -16.65 6.91 -37.85
C MET A 534 -17.36 5.87 -38.75
N LYS A 535 -16.75 5.59 -39.90
CA LYS A 535 -17.14 4.46 -40.75
C LYS A 535 -16.45 3.19 -40.27
N THR A 536 -17.19 2.07 -40.29
CA THR A 536 -16.61 0.76 -39.97
C THR A 536 -17.27 -0.30 -40.89
N PRO A 537 -16.47 -1.26 -41.42
CA PRO A 537 -16.99 -2.41 -42.12
C PRO A 537 -17.54 -3.49 -41.16
N LEU A 538 -17.26 -3.35 -39.85
CA LEU A 538 -17.59 -4.32 -38.82
C LEU A 538 -19.07 -4.15 -38.38
N THR A 539 -19.74 -5.27 -38.21
CA THR A 539 -21.07 -5.27 -37.54
C THR A 539 -20.90 -5.00 -36.04
N LYS A 540 -21.99 -4.66 -35.37
CA LYS A 540 -22.02 -4.46 -33.90
C LYS A 540 -21.37 -5.61 -33.13
N ASP A 541 -21.60 -6.86 -33.56
CA ASP A 541 -21.07 -8.05 -32.88
C ASP A 541 -19.58 -8.30 -33.16
N GLN A 542 -19.09 -7.81 -34.32
CA GLN A 542 -17.67 -7.93 -34.70
C GLN A 542 -16.82 -6.79 -34.20
N PHE A 543 -17.44 -5.68 -33.79
CA PHE A 543 -16.72 -4.49 -33.33
C PHE A 543 -16.37 -4.63 -31.86
N ASP A 544 -15.13 -4.83 -31.54
CA ASP A 544 -14.62 -4.97 -30.19
C ASP A 544 -13.97 -3.69 -29.65
N VAL A 545 -13.86 -3.64 -28.35
CA VAL A 545 -13.13 -2.62 -27.58
C VAL A 545 -12.09 -3.34 -26.74
N ALA A 546 -10.86 -2.86 -26.73
CA ALA A 546 -9.74 -3.49 -26.04
C ALA A 546 -9.86 -3.36 -24.50
N THR A 547 -10.94 -3.86 -23.92
CA THR A 547 -11.24 -3.74 -22.49
C THR A 547 -10.22 -4.44 -21.59
N ASP A 548 -9.47 -5.41 -22.10
CA ASP A 548 -8.40 -6.06 -21.34
C ASP A 548 -7.20 -5.12 -21.09
N LEU A 549 -7.03 -4.14 -21.97
CA LEU A 549 -5.95 -3.15 -21.88
C LEU A 549 -6.38 -1.89 -21.15
N TYR A 550 -7.67 -1.52 -21.27
CA TYR A 550 -8.25 -0.32 -20.67
C TYR A 550 -9.32 -0.72 -19.66
N TYR A 551 -9.25 -0.14 -18.47
CA TYR A 551 -10.27 -0.35 -17.44
C TYR A 551 -11.46 0.56 -17.69
N VAL A 552 -12.38 0.11 -18.54
CA VAL A 552 -13.56 0.85 -18.98
C VAL A 552 -14.78 -0.06 -19.05
N ASN A 553 -15.96 0.55 -19.06
CA ASN A 553 -17.20 -0.08 -19.46
C ASN A 553 -17.49 0.20 -20.94
N VAL A 554 -18.28 -0.67 -21.58
CA VAL A 554 -18.73 -0.52 -22.97
C VAL A 554 -20.24 -0.72 -23.03
N ASN A 555 -20.92 0.20 -23.71
CA ASN A 555 -22.36 0.09 -24.01
C ASN A 555 -22.57 0.16 -25.53
N LYS A 556 -22.97 -0.94 -26.13
CA LYS A 556 -23.25 -1.07 -27.58
C LYS A 556 -24.78 -1.08 -27.83
N THR A 557 -25.30 -0.11 -28.57
CA THR A 557 -26.71 0.01 -28.96
C THR A 557 -26.88 0.01 -30.47
#